data_90d53dba5098eb7197548c0102ec521b
#
_entry.id   90d53dba5098eb7197548c0102ec521b
#
_cell.length_a   1.000
_cell.length_b   1.000
_cell.length_c   1.000
_cell.angle_alpha   90.00
_cell.angle_beta   90.00
_cell.angle_gamma   90.00
#
_symmetry.space_group_name_H-M   'P 1'
#
loop_
_entity.id
_entity.type
_entity.pdbx_description
1 polymer ?
#
loop_
_entity_poly.entity_id
_entity_poly.type
_entity_poly.pdbx_seq_one_letter_code
_entity_poly.pdbx_strand_id
1 'polypeptide(L)'
;MGAGKKKKSRWAGIWTALLGALCALVLSVVFYGTMVYQLAGDMQTSVQRTQSVTAADGYPARTLSIEGMTLLEEKKETVRMGGAECHIVTRVYAAENGLQATAVSAVPAAYIERLSAEGWQAQLVTGFVLGEEEAVYALRGSEGMLAARSGDAVYMLISAAQEQELYALGSQAKIE
;
A
#
# COMPACT_ATOMS: atom_id res chain seq x y z
N MET A 1 -5.50 41.49 59.11
CA MET A 1 -6.08 40.49 58.22
C MET A 1 -5.32 40.52 56.94
N GLY A 2 -4.37 39.61 56.71
CA GLY A 2 -3.51 39.56 55.55
C GLY A 2 -3.96 38.46 54.59
N ALA A 3 -4.42 38.84 53.42
CA ALA A 3 -4.79 37.90 52.34
C ALA A 3 -3.55 37.37 51.65
N GLY A 4 -3.18 36.13 51.95
CA GLY A 4 -2.11 35.41 51.27
C GLY A 4 -2.47 35.07 49.82
N LYS A 5 -1.90 35.78 48.85
CA LYS A 5 -1.99 35.42 47.44
C LYS A 5 -1.24 34.11 47.20
N LYS A 6 -1.99 32.99 46.97
CA LYS A 6 -1.44 31.71 46.52
C LYS A 6 -0.76 31.90 45.15
N LYS A 7 0.57 31.86 45.12
CA LYS A 7 1.35 31.74 43.89
C LYS A 7 0.99 30.42 43.21
N LYS A 8 0.14 30.46 42.17
CA LYS A 8 -0.12 29.31 41.34
C LYS A 8 1.21 28.90 40.70
N SER A 9 1.66 27.71 41.02
CA SER A 9 2.93 27.16 40.57
C SER A 9 2.96 27.09 39.02
N ARG A 10 3.84 27.83 38.40
CA ARG A 10 4.15 27.77 36.96
C ARG A 10 4.53 26.35 36.51
N TRP A 11 5.00 25.54 37.43
CA TRP A 11 5.39 24.14 37.24
C TRP A 11 4.21 23.23 36.90
N ALA A 12 3.01 23.47 37.45
CA ALA A 12 1.83 22.67 37.14
C ALA A 12 1.44 22.75 35.64
N GLY A 13 1.62 23.94 34.99
CA GLY A 13 1.33 24.11 33.58
C GLY A 13 2.33 23.38 32.66
N ILE A 14 3.60 23.34 33.09
CA ILE A 14 4.67 22.64 32.33
C ILE A 14 4.43 21.11 32.41
N TRP A 15 4.08 20.61 33.59
CA TRP A 15 3.79 19.16 33.74
C TRP A 15 2.55 18.71 32.99
N THR A 16 1.49 19.51 32.91
CA THR A 16 0.30 19.20 32.11
C THR A 16 0.60 19.23 30.61
N ALA A 17 1.42 20.17 30.12
CA ALA A 17 1.84 20.23 28.73
C ALA A 17 2.73 19.04 28.34
N LEU A 18 3.68 18.65 29.19
CA LEU A 18 4.53 17.47 29.01
C LEU A 18 3.71 16.16 29.01
N LEU A 19 2.75 16.03 29.91
CA LEU A 19 1.87 14.85 29.96
C LEU A 19 1.00 14.77 28.71
N GLY A 20 0.46 15.89 28.23
CA GLY A 20 -0.31 15.96 26.98
C GLY A 20 0.50 15.57 25.76
N ALA A 21 1.74 16.06 25.66
CA ALA A 21 2.66 15.70 24.58
C ALA A 21 3.04 14.20 24.62
N LEU A 22 3.29 13.65 25.82
CA LEU A 22 3.58 12.23 26.01
C LEU A 22 2.39 11.35 25.61
N CYS A 23 1.16 11.72 26.02
CA CYS A 23 -0.06 11.02 25.63
C CYS A 23 -0.29 11.06 24.12
N ALA A 24 -0.07 12.20 23.45
CA ALA A 24 -0.18 12.32 22.02
C ALA A 24 0.84 11.43 21.27
N LEU A 25 2.07 11.35 21.82
CA LEU A 25 3.14 10.51 21.24
C LEU A 25 2.83 9.03 21.41
N VAL A 26 2.33 8.61 22.58
CA VAL A 26 1.89 7.23 22.84
C VAL A 26 0.70 6.85 21.96
N LEU A 27 -0.29 7.74 21.81
CA LEU A 27 -1.43 7.52 20.94
C LEU A 27 -1.00 7.40 19.46
N SER A 28 -0.04 8.21 19.01
CA SER A 28 0.53 8.11 17.65
C SER A 28 1.23 6.76 17.44
N VAL A 29 2.07 6.33 18.39
CA VAL A 29 2.78 5.05 18.31
C VAL A 29 1.81 3.87 18.35
N VAL A 30 0.76 3.93 19.19
CA VAL A 30 -0.28 2.89 19.24
C VAL A 30 -1.09 2.87 17.95
N PHE A 31 -1.44 4.04 17.39
CA PHE A 31 -2.20 4.15 16.15
C PHE A 31 -1.38 3.63 14.95
N TYR A 32 -0.09 4.02 14.86
CA TYR A 32 0.81 3.47 13.84
C TYR A 32 1.09 1.98 14.04
N GLY A 33 1.29 1.54 15.27
CA GLY A 33 1.50 0.13 15.61
C GLY A 33 0.28 -0.73 15.28
N THR A 34 -0.94 -0.27 15.58
CA THR A 34 -2.17 -1.01 15.25
C THR A 34 -2.46 -1.01 13.75
N MET A 35 -2.14 0.07 13.01
CA MET A 35 -2.27 0.08 11.55
C MET A 35 -1.28 -0.88 10.87
N VAL A 36 -0.02 -0.87 11.32
CA VAL A 36 0.98 -1.83 10.83
C VAL A 36 0.60 -3.26 11.24
N TYR A 37 0.03 -3.44 12.45
CA TYR A 37 -0.41 -4.75 12.93
C TYR A 37 -1.70 -5.24 12.24
N GLN A 38 -2.63 -4.35 11.86
CA GLN A 38 -3.79 -4.71 11.05
C GLN A 38 -3.39 -5.04 9.61
N LEU A 39 -2.51 -4.26 8.99
CA LEU A 39 -1.92 -4.60 7.69
C LEU A 39 -1.13 -5.94 7.74
N ALA A 40 -0.49 -6.25 8.86
CA ALA A 40 0.20 -7.53 9.06
C ALA A 40 -0.75 -8.66 9.52
N GLY A 41 -1.81 -8.33 10.26
CA GLY A 41 -2.77 -9.30 10.82
C GLY A 41 -3.84 -9.77 9.83
N ASP A 42 -4.30 -8.90 8.92
CA ASP A 42 -5.10 -9.32 7.75
C ASP A 42 -4.28 -10.20 6.80
N MET A 43 -2.95 -10.14 6.91
CA MET A 43 -2.04 -11.08 6.26
C MET A 43 -2.21 -12.54 6.74
N GLN A 44 -2.70 -12.79 7.95
CA GLN A 44 -2.87 -14.16 8.48
C GLN A 44 -4.28 -14.73 8.33
N THR A 45 -5.31 -13.91 8.15
CA THR A 45 -6.70 -14.38 8.10
C THR A 45 -7.22 -14.73 6.71
N SER A 46 -6.49 -14.39 5.64
CA SER A 46 -6.89 -14.75 4.25
C SER A 46 -6.41 -16.14 3.79
N VAL A 47 -5.90 -16.98 4.67
CA VAL A 47 -5.38 -18.33 4.36
C VAL A 47 -6.48 -19.32 3.90
N GLN A 48 -7.74 -18.94 3.80
CA GLN A 48 -8.84 -19.84 3.44
C GLN A 48 -9.54 -19.60 2.10
N ARG A 49 -8.93 -18.89 1.15
CA ARG A 49 -9.32 -19.04 -0.26
C ARG A 49 -8.20 -19.72 -1.02
N THR A 50 -8.20 -21.04 -0.97
CA THR A 50 -7.30 -21.93 -1.74
C THR A 50 -7.68 -21.92 -3.23
N GLN A 51 -7.56 -20.78 -3.89
CA GLN A 51 -7.28 -20.75 -5.31
C GLN A 51 -5.76 -20.73 -5.43
N SER A 52 -5.20 -21.61 -6.25
CA SER A 52 -3.76 -21.65 -6.50
C SER A 52 -3.31 -20.26 -6.99
N VAL A 53 -2.67 -19.52 -6.11
CA VAL A 53 -2.20 -18.14 -6.39
C VAL A 53 -1.03 -18.16 -7.36
N THR A 54 -0.43 -19.35 -7.54
CA THR A 54 0.76 -19.57 -8.35
C THR A 54 0.45 -20.58 -9.46
N ALA A 55 0.84 -20.25 -10.69
CA ALA A 55 0.81 -21.16 -11.82
C ALA A 55 1.91 -22.23 -11.72
N ALA A 56 1.86 -23.26 -12.56
CA ALA A 56 2.82 -24.36 -12.55
C ALA A 56 4.28 -23.92 -12.82
N ASP A 57 4.47 -22.78 -13.47
CA ASP A 57 5.78 -22.16 -13.75
C ASP A 57 6.31 -21.28 -12.60
N GLY A 58 5.58 -21.19 -11.47
CA GLY A 58 5.94 -20.37 -10.31
C GLY A 58 5.46 -18.92 -10.39
N TYR A 59 4.97 -18.45 -11.53
CA TYR A 59 4.45 -17.08 -11.68
C TYR A 59 3.04 -16.92 -11.10
N PRO A 60 2.58 -15.67 -10.88
CA PRO A 60 1.19 -15.44 -10.46
C PRO A 60 0.22 -16.12 -11.42
N ALA A 61 -0.71 -16.93 -10.88
CA ALA A 61 -1.73 -17.61 -11.67
C ALA A 61 -2.76 -16.63 -12.26
N ARG A 62 -2.87 -15.46 -11.63
CA ARG A 62 -3.72 -14.35 -12.07
C ARG A 62 -2.86 -13.11 -12.23
N THR A 63 -3.16 -12.30 -13.22
CA THR A 63 -2.41 -11.08 -13.52
C THR A 63 -3.34 -9.88 -13.59
N LEU A 64 -2.78 -8.69 -13.35
CA LEU A 64 -3.52 -7.46 -13.45
C LEU A 64 -3.65 -7.03 -14.91
N SER A 65 -4.87 -6.81 -15.37
CA SER A 65 -5.20 -6.21 -16.66
C SER A 65 -5.98 -4.90 -16.46
N ILE A 66 -5.97 -4.01 -17.46
CA ILE A 66 -6.68 -2.72 -17.42
C ILE A 66 -7.62 -2.66 -18.61
N GLU A 67 -8.91 -2.61 -18.32
CA GLU A 67 -9.93 -2.52 -19.37
C GLU A 67 -9.86 -1.16 -20.10
N GLY A 68 -9.99 -1.18 -21.44
CA GLY A 68 -9.94 0.03 -22.26
C GLY A 68 -8.53 0.55 -22.55
N MET A 69 -7.46 -0.14 -22.11
CA MET A 69 -6.09 0.19 -22.45
C MET A 69 -5.45 -0.87 -23.34
N THR A 70 -4.54 -0.46 -24.21
CA THR A 70 -3.79 -1.35 -25.09
C THR A 70 -2.54 -1.85 -24.39
N LEU A 71 -2.35 -3.17 -24.34
CA LEU A 71 -1.12 -3.78 -23.84
C LEU A 71 0.02 -3.50 -24.82
N LEU A 72 1.09 -2.86 -24.36
CA LEU A 72 2.28 -2.55 -25.14
C LEU A 72 3.39 -3.60 -24.95
N GLU A 73 3.59 -4.02 -23.71
CA GLU A 73 4.68 -4.91 -23.32
C GLU A 73 4.25 -5.82 -22.16
N GLU A 74 4.70 -7.07 -22.21
CA GLU A 74 4.65 -8.00 -21.07
C GLU A 74 6.04 -8.55 -20.81
N LYS A 75 6.48 -8.49 -19.55
CA LYS A 75 7.77 -9.01 -19.10
C LYS A 75 7.56 -9.92 -17.90
N LYS A 76 8.21 -11.08 -17.91
CA LYS A 76 8.29 -12.00 -16.78
C LYS A 76 9.72 -12.02 -16.23
N GLU A 77 9.87 -11.88 -14.92
CA GLU A 77 11.18 -11.91 -14.29
C GLU A 77 11.12 -12.60 -12.92
N THR A 78 12.25 -13.16 -12.51
CA THR A 78 12.44 -13.74 -11.19
C THR A 78 13.54 -12.97 -10.48
N VAL A 79 13.24 -12.46 -9.28
CA VAL A 79 14.21 -11.77 -8.41
C VAL A 79 14.35 -12.50 -7.09
N ARG A 80 15.56 -12.45 -6.49
CA ARG A 80 15.78 -13.00 -5.15
C ARG A 80 15.68 -11.89 -4.12
N MET A 81 14.86 -12.11 -3.09
CA MET A 81 14.64 -11.18 -2.00
C MET A 81 14.64 -11.94 -0.68
N GLY A 82 15.54 -11.55 0.27
CA GLY A 82 15.56 -12.16 1.59
C GLY A 82 15.78 -13.69 1.59
N GLY A 83 16.36 -14.25 0.52
CA GLY A 83 16.54 -15.70 0.35
C GLY A 83 15.37 -16.42 -0.33
N ALA A 84 14.25 -15.75 -0.59
CA ALA A 84 13.12 -16.26 -1.37
C ALA A 84 13.21 -15.81 -2.83
N GLU A 85 12.67 -16.61 -3.74
CA GLU A 85 12.48 -16.23 -5.15
C GLU A 85 11.11 -15.57 -5.29
N CYS A 86 11.09 -14.39 -5.90
CA CYS A 86 9.88 -13.66 -6.25
C CYS A 86 9.71 -13.70 -7.77
N HIS A 87 8.56 -14.17 -8.21
CA HIS A 87 8.18 -14.24 -9.62
C HIS A 87 7.25 -13.09 -9.95
N ILE A 88 7.61 -12.31 -10.95
CA ILE A 88 6.97 -11.03 -11.27
C ILE A 88 6.53 -11.03 -12.73
N VAL A 89 5.30 -10.61 -12.96
CA VAL A 89 4.78 -10.29 -14.29
C VAL A 89 4.51 -8.79 -14.33
N THR A 90 5.18 -8.10 -15.23
CA THR A 90 5.00 -6.67 -15.48
C THR A 90 4.35 -6.48 -16.84
N ARG A 91 3.28 -5.71 -16.91
CA ARG A 91 2.58 -5.32 -18.12
C ARG A 91 2.52 -3.81 -18.24
N VAL A 92 2.87 -3.29 -19.40
CA VAL A 92 2.78 -1.86 -19.69
C VAL A 92 1.61 -1.63 -20.62
N TYR A 93 0.74 -0.72 -20.23
CA TYR A 93 -0.47 -0.34 -20.96
C TYR A 93 -0.41 1.11 -21.42
N ALA A 94 -1.08 1.42 -22.52
CA ALA A 94 -1.31 2.79 -22.97
C ALA A 94 -2.77 3.01 -23.32
N ALA A 95 -3.31 4.15 -22.89
CA ALA A 95 -4.61 4.65 -23.32
C ALA A 95 -4.47 5.48 -24.61
N GLU A 96 -5.57 5.70 -25.32
CA GLU A 96 -5.60 6.51 -26.55
C GLU A 96 -5.12 7.96 -26.34
N ASN A 97 -5.30 8.51 -25.15
CA ASN A 97 -4.84 9.86 -24.77
C ASN A 97 -3.33 9.93 -24.46
N GLY A 98 -2.60 8.83 -24.61
CA GLY A 98 -1.17 8.74 -24.33
C GLY A 98 -0.80 8.48 -22.85
N LEU A 99 -1.78 8.33 -21.96
CA LEU A 99 -1.54 7.93 -20.58
C LEU A 99 -0.98 6.50 -20.56
N GLN A 100 0.11 6.32 -19.81
CA GLN A 100 0.70 5.00 -19.60
C GLN A 100 0.48 4.53 -18.16
N ALA A 101 0.27 3.24 -18.02
CA ALA A 101 0.16 2.57 -16.74
C ALA A 101 0.95 1.25 -16.75
N THR A 102 1.61 0.97 -15.65
CA THR A 102 2.36 -0.27 -15.43
C THR A 102 1.61 -1.12 -14.41
N ALA A 103 1.17 -2.29 -14.83
CA ALA A 103 0.55 -3.30 -13.98
C ALA A 103 1.59 -4.35 -13.58
N VAL A 104 1.75 -4.58 -12.30
CA VAL A 104 2.70 -5.55 -11.76
C VAL A 104 1.92 -6.58 -10.94
N SER A 105 2.18 -7.86 -11.20
CA SER A 105 1.66 -8.99 -10.41
C SER A 105 2.84 -9.79 -9.91
N ALA A 106 2.95 -10.00 -8.60
CA ALA A 106 4.10 -10.67 -8.00
C ALA A 106 3.68 -11.70 -6.94
N VAL A 107 4.47 -12.76 -6.83
CA VAL A 107 4.38 -13.83 -5.82
C VAL A 107 5.80 -14.12 -5.31
N PRO A 108 6.02 -14.27 -3.99
CA PRO A 108 5.07 -14.12 -2.88
C PRO A 108 4.71 -12.65 -2.62
N ALA A 109 3.64 -12.42 -1.88
CA ALA A 109 3.17 -11.08 -1.51
C ALA A 109 4.20 -10.26 -0.71
N ALA A 110 5.20 -10.90 -0.10
CA ALA A 110 6.35 -10.25 0.54
C ALA A 110 7.11 -9.30 -0.41
N TYR A 111 6.91 -9.41 -1.72
CA TYR A 111 7.44 -8.44 -2.71
C TYR A 111 7.04 -6.99 -2.40
N ILE A 112 5.90 -6.76 -1.72
CA ILE A 112 5.45 -5.43 -1.31
C ILE A 112 6.45 -4.72 -0.38
N GLU A 113 7.25 -5.46 0.41
CA GLU A 113 8.25 -4.90 1.32
C GLU A 113 9.35 -4.13 0.56
N ARG A 114 9.61 -4.52 -0.69
CA ARG A 114 10.56 -3.82 -1.56
C ARG A 114 10.13 -2.39 -1.87
N LEU A 115 8.83 -2.13 -1.92
CA LEU A 115 8.29 -0.83 -2.28
C LEU A 115 8.74 0.27 -1.31
N SER A 116 8.82 -0.05 -0.01
CA SER A 116 9.35 0.90 0.99
C SER A 116 10.82 1.23 0.73
N ALA A 117 11.62 0.24 0.32
CA ALA A 117 13.03 0.44 -0.02
C ALA A 117 13.21 1.22 -1.33
N GLU A 118 12.23 1.20 -2.22
CA GLU A 118 12.20 1.96 -3.47
C GLU A 118 11.67 3.40 -3.31
N GLY A 119 11.38 3.83 -2.08
CA GLY A 119 10.96 5.20 -1.77
C GLY A 119 9.47 5.49 -1.96
N TRP A 120 8.64 4.46 -2.08
CA TRP A 120 7.19 4.62 -2.07
C TRP A 120 6.68 4.99 -0.67
N GLN A 121 5.80 5.98 -0.60
CA GLN A 121 5.21 6.47 0.64
C GLN A 121 3.70 6.22 0.61
N ALA A 122 3.23 5.31 1.46
CA ALA A 122 1.81 5.04 1.60
C ALA A 122 1.08 6.27 2.14
N GLN A 123 -0.08 6.57 1.57
CA GLN A 123 -0.95 7.66 1.96
C GLN A 123 -2.11 7.13 2.80
N LEU A 124 -2.53 7.91 3.80
CA LEU A 124 -3.68 7.59 4.65
C LEU A 124 -5.01 7.93 3.97
N VAL A 125 -5.15 7.57 2.71
CA VAL A 125 -6.39 7.74 1.94
C VAL A 125 -7.04 6.38 1.79
N THR A 126 -8.32 6.29 2.07
CA THR A 126 -9.11 5.05 2.01
C THR A 126 -10.08 5.08 0.82
N GLY A 127 -10.61 3.92 0.46
CA GLY A 127 -11.62 3.80 -0.60
C GLY A 127 -11.05 3.53 -1.99
N PHE A 128 -9.72 3.37 -2.12
CA PHE A 128 -9.15 2.88 -3.37
C PHE A 128 -9.40 1.39 -3.53
N VAL A 129 -9.65 1.00 -4.77
CA VAL A 129 -9.79 -0.40 -5.18
C VAL A 129 -8.86 -0.70 -6.35
N LEU A 130 -8.43 -1.94 -6.46
CA LEU A 130 -7.71 -2.47 -7.60
C LEU A 130 -8.43 -3.74 -8.06
N GLY A 131 -9.26 -3.59 -9.09
CA GLY A 131 -10.28 -4.58 -9.41
C GLY A 131 -11.32 -4.65 -8.29
N GLU A 132 -11.48 -5.84 -7.70
CA GLU A 132 -12.40 -6.07 -6.57
C GLU A 132 -11.71 -6.02 -5.20
N GLU A 133 -10.39 -5.83 -5.16
CA GLU A 133 -9.61 -5.84 -3.93
C GLU A 133 -9.42 -4.42 -3.38
N GLU A 134 -9.46 -4.28 -2.06
CA GLU A 134 -9.11 -3.03 -1.41
C GLU A 134 -7.62 -2.70 -1.62
N ALA A 135 -7.32 -1.45 -2.00
CA ALA A 135 -5.99 -1.05 -2.38
C ALA A 135 -5.44 0.07 -1.50
N VAL A 136 -4.13 0.00 -1.24
CA VAL A 136 -3.37 1.08 -0.61
C VAL A 136 -2.85 2.01 -1.71
N TYR A 137 -3.05 3.32 -1.50
CA TYR A 137 -2.47 4.35 -2.35
C TYR A 137 -1.10 4.77 -1.83
N ALA A 138 -0.11 4.86 -2.72
CA ALA A 138 1.24 5.32 -2.39
C ALA A 138 1.77 6.27 -3.46
N LEU A 139 2.70 7.14 -3.06
CA LEU A 139 3.33 8.13 -3.94
C LEU A 139 4.85 7.96 -3.95
N ARG A 140 5.46 8.22 -5.12
CA ARG A 140 6.90 8.34 -5.31
C ARG A 140 7.18 9.45 -6.33
N GLY A 141 7.55 10.64 -5.84
CA GLY A 141 7.70 11.82 -6.71
C GLY A 141 6.38 12.19 -7.38
N SER A 142 6.32 12.11 -8.71
CA SER A 142 5.12 12.36 -9.52
C SER A 142 4.34 11.08 -9.88
N GLU A 143 4.81 9.92 -9.46
CA GLU A 143 4.14 8.65 -9.74
C GLU A 143 3.22 8.27 -8.59
N GLY A 144 2.03 7.83 -8.91
CA GLY A 144 1.08 7.20 -8.00
C GLY A 144 1.04 5.69 -8.19
N MET A 145 0.76 4.97 -7.12
CA MET A 145 0.61 3.52 -7.12
C MET A 145 -0.61 3.12 -6.31
N LEU A 146 -1.40 2.19 -6.84
CA LEU A 146 -2.35 1.39 -6.08
C LEU A 146 -1.76 0.00 -5.89
N ALA A 147 -1.75 -0.49 -4.65
CA ALA A 147 -1.29 -1.82 -4.33
C ALA A 147 -2.37 -2.58 -3.58
N ALA A 148 -2.71 -3.77 -4.05
CA ALA A 148 -3.66 -4.67 -3.43
C ALA A 148 -3.04 -6.05 -3.24
N ARG A 149 -3.52 -6.78 -2.23
CA ARG A 149 -3.10 -8.14 -1.96
C ARG A 149 -4.29 -9.09 -2.07
N SER A 150 -4.09 -10.21 -2.76
CA SER A 150 -5.05 -11.30 -2.80
C SER A 150 -4.31 -12.62 -2.56
N GLY A 151 -4.53 -13.24 -1.41
CA GLY A 151 -3.80 -14.43 -0.96
C GLY A 151 -2.30 -14.15 -0.79
N ASP A 152 -1.46 -14.93 -1.46
CA ASP A 152 0.01 -14.76 -1.47
C ASP A 152 0.51 -14.00 -2.70
N ALA A 153 -0.37 -13.35 -3.46
CA ALA A 153 -0.01 -12.47 -4.56
C ALA A 153 -0.22 -10.99 -4.18
N VAL A 154 0.60 -10.13 -4.75
CA VAL A 154 0.42 -8.67 -4.72
C VAL A 154 0.25 -8.17 -6.13
N TYR A 155 -0.67 -7.23 -6.29
CA TYR A 155 -0.99 -6.55 -7.54
C TYR A 155 -0.75 -5.06 -7.36
N MET A 156 -0.08 -4.44 -8.32
CA MET A 156 0.24 -3.02 -8.27
C MET A 156 -0.06 -2.37 -9.61
N LEU A 157 -0.67 -1.21 -9.55
CA LEU A 157 -0.92 -0.34 -10.69
C LEU A 157 -0.16 0.96 -10.48
N ILE A 158 0.80 1.27 -11.35
CA ILE A 158 1.68 2.43 -11.27
C ILE A 158 1.42 3.32 -12.48
N SER A 159 1.22 4.61 -12.24
CA SER A 159 1.06 5.61 -13.30
C SER A 159 1.51 6.99 -12.83
N ALA A 160 1.89 7.86 -13.76
CA ALA A 160 2.06 9.28 -13.53
C ALA A 160 0.72 10.06 -13.52
N ALA A 161 -0.41 9.35 -13.56
CA ALA A 161 -1.75 9.90 -13.48
C ALA A 161 -2.00 10.62 -12.15
N GLN A 162 -2.88 11.62 -12.17
CA GLN A 162 -3.36 12.24 -10.94
C GLN A 162 -4.18 11.24 -10.11
N GLU A 163 -4.33 11.50 -8.82
CA GLU A 163 -5.02 10.62 -7.87
C GLU A 163 -6.40 10.16 -8.37
N GLN A 164 -7.22 11.09 -8.90
CA GLN A 164 -8.55 10.77 -9.42
C GLN A 164 -8.51 9.86 -10.66
N GLU A 165 -7.55 10.06 -11.55
CA GLU A 165 -7.36 9.23 -12.74
C GLU A 165 -6.86 7.84 -12.34
N LEU A 166 -5.95 7.78 -11.36
CA LEU A 166 -5.45 6.51 -10.83
C LEU A 166 -6.57 5.71 -10.13
N TYR A 167 -7.47 6.40 -9.41
CA TYR A 167 -8.68 5.80 -8.85
C TYR A 167 -9.57 5.19 -9.94
N ALA A 168 -9.80 5.94 -11.02
CA ALA A 168 -10.59 5.45 -12.15
C ALA A 168 -9.94 4.24 -12.83
N LEU A 169 -8.61 4.27 -13.03
CA LEU A 169 -7.86 3.13 -13.57
C LEU A 169 -7.93 1.90 -12.66
N GLY A 170 -7.82 2.09 -11.34
CA GLY A 170 -7.93 1.02 -10.36
C GLY A 170 -9.28 0.31 -10.41
N SER A 171 -10.37 1.06 -10.58
CA SER A 171 -11.73 0.50 -10.72
C SER A 171 -11.98 -0.20 -12.06
N GLN A 172 -11.22 0.13 -13.11
CA GLN A 172 -11.24 -0.54 -14.43
C GLN A 172 -10.30 -1.73 -14.51
N ALA A 173 -9.42 -1.87 -13.53
CA ALA A 173 -8.49 -2.99 -13.48
C ALA A 173 -9.22 -4.29 -13.14
N LYS A 174 -8.69 -5.39 -13.64
CA LYS A 174 -9.19 -6.76 -13.36
C LYS A 174 -8.01 -7.65 -13.01
N ILE A 175 -8.23 -8.52 -12.01
CA ILE A 175 -7.30 -9.56 -11.61
C ILE A 175 -7.80 -10.88 -12.24
N GLU A 176 -7.22 -11.28 -13.34
CA GLU A 176 -7.65 -12.40 -14.17
C GLU A 176 -6.50 -13.38 -14.50
#